data_a40d921a6062618001d218611a7dc0e0
#
_entry.id   a40d921a6062618001d218611a7dc0e0
#
_cell.length_a   1.000
_cell.length_b   1.000
_cell.length_c   1.000
_cell.angle_alpha   90.00
_cell.angle_beta   90.00
_cell.angle_gamma   90.00
#
_symmetry.space_group_name_H-M   'P 1'
#
loop_
_entity.id
_entity.type
_entity.pdbx_description
1 polymer ?
#
loop_
_entity_poly.entity_id
_entity_poly.type
_entity_poly.pdbx_seq_one_letter_code
_entity_poly.pdbx_strand_id
1 'polypeptide(L)'
;MLGGLTRNKVRFVVIGGVAAAVHGSSRVTNDLDICYDAGDLGNVGGLAKLLAKWEAYPRGVAKDLPFIMDERTLRGAPVMTLATTEGDIDVTDRVAGVGDYDAVRKHSERISALGVSFRVLDLPTLIKAKRAAGRPRDFDHLPELEALLELHHRS
;
A
#
# COMPACT_ATOMS: atom_id res chain seq x y z
N MET A 1 -10.37 1.94 6.41
CA MET A 1 -9.06 2.61 6.23
C MET A 1 -8.98 3.52 5.01
N LEU A 2 -9.35 3.05 3.84
CA LEU A 2 -9.29 3.86 2.60
C LEU A 2 -10.05 5.18 2.73
N GLY A 3 -11.26 5.14 3.28
CA GLY A 3 -12.04 6.35 3.51
C GLY A 3 -11.35 7.35 4.42
N GLY A 4 -10.70 6.89 5.47
CA GLY A 4 -9.95 7.75 6.39
C GLY A 4 -8.74 8.40 5.74
N LEU A 5 -7.97 7.61 4.98
CA LEU A 5 -6.83 8.14 4.22
C LEU A 5 -7.28 9.22 3.23
N THR A 6 -8.35 8.95 2.50
CA THR A 6 -8.88 9.87 1.48
C THR A 6 -9.44 11.14 2.10
N ARG A 7 -10.25 11.03 3.16
CA ARG A 7 -10.81 12.19 3.88
C ARG A 7 -9.73 13.10 4.46
N ASN A 8 -8.62 12.52 4.88
CA ASN A 8 -7.49 13.28 5.44
C ASN A 8 -6.51 13.73 4.36
N LYS A 9 -6.85 13.57 3.09
CA LYS A 9 -6.07 14.02 1.93
C LYS A 9 -4.65 13.47 1.90
N VAL A 10 -4.46 12.25 2.38
CA VAL A 10 -3.17 11.56 2.30
C VAL A 10 -2.87 11.24 0.84
N ARG A 11 -1.64 11.51 0.42
CA ARG A 11 -1.17 11.17 -0.93
C ARG A 11 -0.59 9.78 -0.89
N PHE A 12 -1.28 8.84 -1.52
CA PHE A 12 -0.91 7.42 -1.51
C PHE A 12 -1.40 6.70 -2.75
N VAL A 13 -0.79 5.58 -3.03
CA VAL A 13 -1.22 4.62 -4.06
C VAL A 13 -1.38 3.27 -3.39
N VAL A 14 -2.49 2.60 -3.62
CA VAL A 14 -2.72 1.24 -3.14
C VAL A 14 -1.88 0.28 -3.96
N ILE A 15 -1.12 -0.57 -3.28
CA ILE A 15 -0.26 -1.59 -3.86
C ILE A 15 -0.61 -2.96 -3.26
N GLY A 16 0.15 -3.98 -3.57
CA GLY A 16 0.03 -5.28 -2.93
C GLY A 16 -1.28 -6.01 -3.18
N GLY A 17 -1.76 -6.73 -2.17
CA GLY A 17 -2.91 -7.63 -2.29
C GLY A 17 -4.23 -6.95 -2.62
N VAL A 18 -4.48 -5.76 -2.06
CA VAL A 18 -5.69 -5.00 -2.37
C VAL A 18 -5.67 -4.51 -3.83
N ALA A 19 -4.50 -4.07 -4.33
CA ALA A 19 -4.35 -3.72 -5.74
C ALA A 19 -4.65 -4.93 -6.64
N ALA A 20 -4.11 -6.10 -6.28
CA ALA A 20 -4.41 -7.33 -7.01
C ALA A 20 -5.91 -7.65 -7.02
N ALA A 21 -6.58 -7.50 -5.88
CA ALA A 21 -8.02 -7.72 -5.76
C ALA A 21 -8.82 -6.77 -6.65
N VAL A 22 -8.42 -5.51 -6.73
CA VAL A 22 -9.04 -4.52 -7.62
C VAL A 22 -8.95 -4.97 -9.08
N HIS A 23 -7.84 -5.59 -9.46
CA HIS A 23 -7.63 -6.09 -10.83
C HIS A 23 -8.25 -7.47 -11.08
N GLY A 24 -8.88 -8.08 -10.09
CA GLY A 24 -9.64 -9.32 -10.26
C GLY A 24 -9.04 -10.55 -9.56
N SER A 25 -7.95 -10.41 -8.80
CA SER A 25 -7.38 -11.53 -8.06
C SER A 25 -8.39 -12.10 -7.06
N SER A 26 -8.43 -13.43 -6.99
CA SER A 26 -9.29 -14.15 -6.04
C SER A 26 -8.65 -14.37 -4.68
N ARG A 27 -7.37 -13.99 -4.51
CA ARG A 27 -6.69 -14.16 -3.24
C ARG A 27 -7.28 -13.26 -2.17
N VAL A 28 -7.45 -13.83 -0.97
CA VAL A 28 -7.86 -13.07 0.21
C VAL A 28 -6.66 -12.25 0.69
N THR A 29 -6.91 -10.98 1.02
CA THR A 29 -5.91 -10.12 1.64
C THR A 29 -6.49 -9.52 2.92
N ASN A 30 -5.70 -9.54 3.99
CA ASN A 30 -6.08 -9.01 5.29
C ASN A 30 -5.45 -7.65 5.58
N ASP A 31 -4.47 -7.25 4.77
CA ASP A 31 -3.67 -6.04 4.97
C ASP A 31 -3.91 -5.06 3.83
N LEU A 32 -3.95 -3.78 4.17
CA LEU A 32 -3.89 -2.72 3.17
C LEU A 32 -2.42 -2.33 2.99
N ASP A 33 -1.92 -2.41 1.76
CA ASP A 33 -0.56 -1.96 1.43
C ASP A 33 -0.63 -0.65 0.66
N ILE A 34 0.08 0.37 1.12
CA ILE A 34 0.15 1.65 0.43
C ILE A 34 1.60 2.12 0.25
N CYS A 35 1.82 2.81 -0.87
CA CYS A 35 3.02 3.62 -1.09
C CYS A 35 2.61 5.08 -0.91
N TYR A 36 3.27 5.81 -0.01
CA TYR A 36 2.92 7.19 0.31
C TYR A 36 4.00 8.15 -0.16
N ASP A 37 3.61 9.41 -0.34
CA ASP A 37 4.53 10.47 -0.76
C ASP A 37 5.38 10.93 0.43
N ALA A 38 6.58 10.36 0.53
CA ALA A 38 7.55 10.71 1.57
C ALA A 38 8.33 12.00 1.26
N GLY A 39 8.25 12.49 0.03
CA GLY A 39 8.87 13.75 -0.38
C GLY A 39 8.06 14.99 0.01
N ASP A 40 6.83 14.82 0.42
CA ASP A 40 5.95 15.89 0.89
C ASP A 40 5.84 15.83 2.40
N LEU A 41 6.48 16.78 3.09
CA LEU A 41 6.52 16.81 4.57
C LEU A 41 5.12 16.94 5.19
N GLY A 42 4.25 17.71 4.56
CA GLY A 42 2.86 17.83 5.01
C GLY A 42 2.12 16.50 4.92
N ASN A 43 2.39 15.73 3.87
CA ASN A 43 1.82 14.41 3.70
C ASN A 43 2.32 13.41 4.76
N VAL A 44 3.63 13.41 5.01
CA VAL A 44 4.22 12.55 6.05
C VAL A 44 3.62 12.87 7.41
N GLY A 45 3.54 14.15 7.77
CA GLY A 45 2.95 14.59 9.02
C GLY A 45 1.47 14.22 9.15
N GLY A 46 0.70 14.40 8.08
CA GLY A 46 -0.71 14.03 8.04
C GLY A 46 -0.94 12.54 8.18
N LEU A 47 -0.15 11.72 7.49
CA LEU A 47 -0.22 10.27 7.61
C LEU A 47 0.16 9.81 9.02
N ALA A 48 1.24 10.34 9.58
CA ALA A 48 1.68 9.99 10.93
C ALA A 48 0.60 10.32 11.98
N LYS A 49 -0.04 11.49 11.87
CA LYS A 49 -1.16 11.88 12.72
C LYS A 49 -2.33 10.92 12.64
N LEU A 50 -2.70 10.54 11.43
CA LEU A 50 -3.81 9.61 11.21
C LEU A 50 -3.51 8.23 11.78
N LEU A 51 -2.30 7.73 11.54
CA LEU A 51 -1.87 6.45 12.10
C LEU A 51 -1.84 6.48 13.63
N ALA A 52 -1.39 7.58 14.22
CA ALA A 52 -1.42 7.76 15.68
C ALA A 52 -2.86 7.75 16.22
N LYS A 53 -3.78 8.41 15.53
CA LYS A 53 -5.21 8.40 15.87
C LYS A 53 -5.80 7.00 15.83
N TRP A 54 -5.33 6.16 14.90
CA TRP A 54 -5.72 4.77 14.78
C TRP A 54 -4.94 3.84 15.71
N GLU A 55 -4.18 4.39 16.64
CA GLU A 55 -3.40 3.65 17.62
C GLU A 55 -2.45 2.63 16.95
N ALA A 56 -1.79 3.04 15.86
CA ALA A 56 -0.89 2.18 15.11
C ALA A 56 0.26 1.68 15.97
N TYR A 57 0.53 0.38 15.84
CA TYR A 57 1.60 -0.29 16.57
C TYR A 57 2.26 -1.34 15.65
N PRO A 58 3.60 -1.51 15.71
CA PRO A 58 4.28 -2.49 14.88
C PRO A 58 3.78 -3.91 15.13
N ARG A 59 3.44 -4.62 14.05
CA ARG A 59 3.05 -6.03 14.16
C ARG A 59 4.26 -6.87 14.54
N GLY A 60 4.02 -7.89 15.40
CA GLY A 60 5.07 -8.79 15.86
C GLY A 60 5.96 -8.24 16.96
N VAL A 61 5.65 -7.06 17.47
CA VAL A 61 6.37 -6.44 18.59
C VAL A 61 5.47 -6.47 19.83
N ALA A 62 6.06 -6.79 20.99
CA ALA A 62 5.31 -6.83 22.23
C ALA A 62 4.75 -5.44 22.57
N LYS A 63 3.43 -5.37 22.88
CA LYS A 63 2.72 -4.10 23.10
C LYS A 63 3.17 -3.32 24.32
N ASP A 64 3.90 -3.93 25.23
CA ASP A 64 4.46 -3.28 26.41
C ASP A 64 5.71 -2.46 26.10
N LEU A 65 6.29 -2.62 24.89
CA LEU A 65 7.43 -1.83 24.47
C LEU A 65 6.98 -0.42 24.05
N PRO A 66 7.70 0.63 24.43
CA PRO A 66 7.36 1.99 24.01
C PRO A 66 7.40 2.16 22.52
N PHE A 67 6.36 2.78 21.97
CA PHE A 67 6.29 3.11 20.56
C PHE A 67 5.48 4.41 20.38
N ILE A 68 6.05 5.34 19.65
CA ILE A 68 5.39 6.60 19.33
C ILE A 68 5.29 6.72 17.80
N MET A 69 4.05 6.78 17.29
CA MET A 69 3.82 7.05 15.90
C MET A 69 3.83 8.55 15.67
N ASP A 70 4.92 9.05 15.13
CA ASP A 70 5.07 10.44 14.74
C ASP A 70 5.79 10.52 13.38
N GLU A 71 5.93 11.73 12.88
CA GLU A 71 6.58 11.99 11.59
C GLU A 71 8.01 11.46 11.55
N ARG A 72 8.75 11.59 12.63
CA ARG A 72 10.14 11.12 12.73
C ARG A 72 10.22 9.60 12.64
N THR A 73 9.34 8.89 13.33
CA THR A 73 9.25 7.43 13.30
C THR A 73 8.91 6.95 11.91
N LEU A 74 7.94 7.59 11.26
CA LEU A 74 7.53 7.21 9.90
C LEU A 74 8.67 7.41 8.90
N ARG A 75 9.39 8.52 8.97
CA ARG A 75 10.52 8.80 8.08
C ARG A 75 11.73 7.90 8.34
N GLY A 76 11.87 7.39 9.54
CA GLY A 76 13.00 6.54 9.93
C GLY A 76 12.91 5.10 9.43
N ALA A 77 11.78 4.69 8.85
CA ALA A 77 11.57 3.33 8.38
C ALA A 77 10.98 3.33 6.96
N PRO A 78 11.71 2.81 5.96
CA PRO A 78 11.20 2.74 4.58
C PRO A 78 9.97 1.87 4.44
N VAL A 79 9.81 0.86 5.29
CA VAL A 79 8.63 0.00 5.34
C VAL A 79 8.21 -0.18 6.79
N MET A 80 6.93 0.01 7.10
CA MET A 80 6.37 -0.29 8.41
C MET A 80 5.14 -1.17 8.27
N THR A 81 5.13 -2.27 9.02
CA THR A 81 3.98 -3.17 9.11
C THR A 81 3.26 -2.92 10.43
N LEU A 82 2.05 -2.41 10.36
CA LEU A 82 1.32 -1.87 11.51
C LEU A 82 -0.01 -2.55 11.72
N ALA A 83 -0.37 -2.76 12.98
CA ALA A 83 -1.73 -3.06 13.40
C ALA A 83 -2.38 -1.76 13.88
N THR A 84 -3.61 -1.52 13.50
CA THR A 84 -4.37 -0.32 13.89
C THR A 84 -5.77 -0.71 14.35
N THR A 85 -6.49 0.25 14.94
CA THR A 85 -7.90 0.08 15.28
C THR A 85 -8.79 -0.09 14.05
N GLU A 86 -8.30 0.31 12.86
CA GLU A 86 -9.03 0.18 11.59
C GLU A 86 -8.60 -1.04 10.79
N GLY A 87 -7.63 -1.82 11.27
CA GLY A 87 -7.08 -3.00 10.60
C GLY A 87 -5.57 -2.90 10.39
N ASP A 88 -5.02 -3.89 9.72
CA ASP A 88 -3.59 -3.95 9.43
C ASP A 88 -3.25 -3.14 8.19
N ILE A 89 -2.17 -2.38 8.27
CA ILE A 89 -1.68 -1.55 7.17
C ILE A 89 -0.15 -1.65 7.08
N ASP A 90 0.32 -1.78 5.85
CA ASP A 90 1.74 -1.70 5.53
C ASP A 90 1.96 -0.40 4.75
N VAL A 91 2.87 0.43 5.25
CA VAL A 91 3.20 1.71 4.62
C VAL A 91 4.64 1.68 4.14
N THR A 92 4.88 2.09 2.89
CA THR A 92 6.21 2.14 2.31
C THR A 92 6.40 3.42 1.51
N ASP A 93 7.65 3.87 1.41
CA ASP A 93 8.00 5.06 0.62
C ASP A 93 8.42 4.71 -0.81
N ARG A 94 8.61 3.43 -1.12
CA ARG A 94 9.00 2.97 -2.45
C ARG A 94 8.57 1.52 -2.70
N VAL A 95 8.54 1.15 -3.97
CA VAL A 95 8.16 -0.19 -4.40
C VAL A 95 9.30 -0.80 -5.21
N ALA A 96 9.71 -2.03 -4.85
CA ALA A 96 10.77 -2.76 -5.56
C ALA A 96 10.45 -2.85 -7.06
N GLY A 97 11.43 -2.56 -7.90
CA GLY A 97 11.31 -2.60 -9.35
C GLY A 97 10.56 -1.42 -9.97
N VAL A 98 10.01 -0.51 -9.17
CA VAL A 98 9.23 0.64 -9.64
C VAL A 98 9.89 1.96 -9.25
N GLY A 99 10.14 2.17 -7.96
CA GLY A 99 10.76 3.37 -7.45
C GLY A 99 9.98 4.03 -6.32
N ASP A 100 10.15 5.35 -6.19
CA ASP A 100 9.48 6.15 -5.16
C ASP A 100 8.01 6.44 -5.51
N TYR A 101 7.35 7.23 -4.67
CA TYR A 101 5.95 7.58 -4.84
C TYR A 101 5.66 8.20 -6.23
N ASP A 102 6.53 9.07 -6.73
CA ASP A 102 6.30 9.71 -8.03
C ASP A 102 6.28 8.68 -9.16
N ALA A 103 7.22 7.73 -9.14
CA ALA A 103 7.26 6.63 -10.10
C ALA A 103 6.03 5.72 -9.96
N VAL A 104 5.66 5.37 -8.73
CA VAL A 104 4.49 4.52 -8.45
C VAL A 104 3.21 5.21 -8.92
N ARG A 105 3.07 6.51 -8.66
CA ARG A 105 1.90 7.28 -9.07
C ARG A 105 1.74 7.32 -10.59
N LYS A 106 2.84 7.44 -11.33
CA LYS A 106 2.83 7.44 -12.81
C LYS A 106 2.26 6.15 -13.38
N HIS A 107 2.40 5.04 -12.67
CA HIS A 107 1.92 3.73 -13.06
C HIS A 107 0.68 3.32 -12.27
N SER A 108 -0.10 4.29 -11.85
CA SER A 108 -1.34 4.07 -11.12
C SER A 108 -2.52 4.61 -11.89
N GLU A 109 -3.69 4.10 -11.57
CA GLU A 109 -4.96 4.58 -12.10
C GLU A 109 -5.90 4.93 -10.96
N ARG A 110 -6.76 5.90 -11.19
CA ARG A 110 -7.77 6.28 -10.20
C ARG A 110 -8.99 5.41 -10.37
N ILE A 111 -9.44 4.83 -9.27
CA ILE A 111 -10.67 4.03 -9.25
C ILE A 111 -11.61 4.53 -8.16
N SER A 112 -12.88 4.15 -8.30
CA SER A 112 -13.89 4.39 -7.26
C SER A 112 -14.42 3.05 -6.80
N ALA A 113 -14.33 2.79 -5.50
CA ALA A 113 -14.82 1.57 -4.88
C ALA A 113 -15.18 1.87 -3.44
N LEU A 114 -16.17 1.17 -2.88
CA LEU A 114 -16.58 1.32 -1.49
C LEU A 114 -16.91 2.78 -1.10
N GLY A 115 -17.43 3.56 -2.05
CA GLY A 115 -17.80 4.94 -1.82
C GLY A 115 -16.63 5.92 -1.77
N VAL A 116 -15.42 5.48 -2.10
CA VAL A 116 -14.23 6.33 -2.11
C VAL A 116 -13.51 6.24 -3.45
N SER A 117 -12.75 7.30 -3.77
CA SER A 117 -11.92 7.35 -4.96
C SER A 117 -10.45 7.37 -4.51
N PHE A 118 -9.63 6.48 -5.06
CA PHE A 118 -8.22 6.36 -4.71
C PHE A 118 -7.42 5.85 -5.89
N ARG A 119 -6.09 5.95 -5.80
CA ARG A 119 -5.20 5.43 -6.83
C ARG A 119 -4.76 4.03 -6.49
N VAL A 120 -4.68 3.19 -7.52
CA VAL A 120 -4.21 1.81 -7.40
C VAL A 120 -3.12 1.56 -8.45
N LEU A 121 -2.07 0.83 -8.07
CA LEU A 121 -1.01 0.45 -9.00
C LEU A 121 -1.61 -0.36 -10.15
N ASP A 122 -1.24 -0.03 -11.40
CA ASP A 122 -1.75 -0.76 -12.55
C ASP A 122 -1.25 -2.22 -12.57
N LEU A 123 -1.96 -3.07 -13.28
CA LEU A 123 -1.67 -4.50 -13.28
C LEU A 123 -0.30 -4.85 -13.86
N PRO A 124 0.14 -4.28 -15.00
CA PRO A 124 1.48 -4.57 -15.51
C PRO A 124 2.59 -4.22 -14.51
N THR A 125 2.46 -3.08 -13.84
CA THR A 125 3.45 -2.61 -12.86
C THR A 125 3.41 -3.44 -11.58
N LEU A 126 2.22 -3.88 -11.16
CA LEU A 126 2.07 -4.79 -10.02
C LEU A 126 2.82 -6.11 -10.29
N ILE A 127 2.70 -6.65 -11.49
CA ILE A 127 3.42 -7.86 -11.91
C ILE A 127 4.94 -7.62 -11.83
N LYS A 128 5.40 -6.51 -12.37
CA LYS A 128 6.82 -6.12 -12.33
C LYS A 128 7.33 -6.02 -10.89
N ALA A 129 6.54 -5.40 -10.01
CA ALA A 129 6.89 -5.26 -8.59
C ALA A 129 6.99 -6.62 -7.90
N LYS A 130 6.08 -7.54 -8.19
CA LYS A 130 6.10 -8.91 -7.65
C LYS A 130 7.37 -9.65 -8.06
N ARG A 131 7.75 -9.56 -9.34
CA ARG A 131 8.99 -10.19 -9.83
C ARG A 131 10.21 -9.59 -9.15
N ALA A 132 10.24 -8.28 -8.99
CA ALA A 132 11.35 -7.59 -8.35
C ALA A 132 11.48 -7.94 -6.86
N ALA A 133 10.38 -8.09 -6.15
CA ALA A 133 10.37 -8.51 -4.75
C ALA A 133 10.89 -9.95 -4.59
N GLY A 134 10.54 -10.84 -5.53
CA GLY A 134 11.17 -12.14 -5.67
C GLY A 134 10.96 -13.13 -4.53
N ARG A 135 9.94 -12.92 -3.68
CA ARG A 135 9.61 -13.87 -2.60
C ARG A 135 8.83 -15.05 -3.18
N PRO A 136 8.92 -16.26 -2.57
CA PRO A 136 8.15 -17.42 -3.05
C PRO A 136 6.67 -17.13 -3.23
N ARG A 137 6.04 -16.43 -2.30
CA ARG A 137 4.62 -16.04 -2.40
C ARG A 137 4.33 -15.09 -3.58
N ASP A 138 5.31 -14.27 -3.98
CA ASP A 138 5.16 -13.39 -5.13
C ASP A 138 5.16 -14.20 -6.43
N PHE A 139 6.08 -15.16 -6.56
CA PHE A 139 6.12 -16.05 -7.72
C PHE A 139 4.86 -16.94 -7.81
N ASP A 140 4.33 -17.38 -6.67
CA ASP A 140 3.09 -18.17 -6.63
C ASP A 140 1.88 -17.35 -7.13
N HIS A 141 1.91 -16.03 -6.97
CA HIS A 141 0.82 -15.15 -7.40
C HIS A 141 0.91 -14.74 -8.87
N LEU A 142 2.11 -14.78 -9.47
CA LEU A 142 2.33 -14.29 -10.84
C LEU A 142 1.46 -14.97 -11.89
N PRO A 143 1.27 -16.31 -11.89
CA PRO A 143 0.42 -16.94 -12.90
C PRO A 143 -0.99 -16.37 -12.96
N GLU A 144 -1.63 -16.12 -11.81
CA GLU A 144 -2.96 -15.52 -11.77
C GLU A 144 -2.95 -14.10 -12.33
N LEU A 145 -1.97 -13.29 -11.92
CA LEU A 145 -1.87 -11.89 -12.35
C LEU A 145 -1.60 -11.80 -13.86
N GLU A 146 -0.75 -12.66 -14.39
CA GLU A 146 -0.45 -12.71 -15.82
C GLU A 146 -1.68 -13.13 -16.64
N ALA A 147 -2.46 -14.09 -16.12
CA ALA A 147 -3.72 -14.49 -16.73
C ALA A 147 -4.72 -13.33 -16.74
N LEU A 148 -4.83 -12.59 -15.66
CA LEU A 148 -5.69 -11.40 -15.56
C LEU A 148 -5.26 -10.33 -16.58
N LEU A 149 -3.96 -10.10 -16.71
CA LEU A 149 -3.43 -9.14 -17.67
C LEU A 149 -3.80 -9.53 -19.10
N GLU A 150 -3.68 -10.81 -19.44
CA GLU A 150 -4.07 -11.33 -20.76
C GLU A 150 -5.56 -11.11 -21.01
N LEU A 151 -6.42 -11.37 -20.03
CA LEU A 151 -7.85 -11.12 -20.13
C LEU A 151 -8.16 -9.64 -20.36
N HIS A 152 -7.45 -8.72 -19.70
CA HIS A 152 -7.61 -7.29 -19.92
C HIS A 152 -7.24 -6.88 -21.35
N HIS A 153 -6.23 -7.51 -21.93
CA HIS A 153 -5.81 -7.22 -23.31
C HIS A 153 -6.81 -7.72 -24.34
N ARG A 154 -7.65 -8.71 -24.00
CA ARG A 154 -8.66 -9.28 -24.90
C ARG A 154 -10.00 -8.53 -24.89
N SER A 155 -10.19 -7.66 -23.90
CA SER A 155 -11.47 -6.94 -23.74
C SER A 155 -11.53 -5.61 -24.47
#